data_99f78a2c361b0cddbee440fde1326237
#
_entry.id   99f78a2c361b0cddbee440fde1326237
#
_cell.length_a   1.000
_cell.length_b   1.000
_cell.length_c   1.000
_cell.angle_alpha   90.00
_cell.angle_beta   90.00
_cell.angle_gamma   90.00
#
_symmetry.space_group_name_H-M   'P 1'
#
loop_
_entity.id
_entity.type
_entity.pdbx_description
1 polymer ?
#
loop_
_entity_poly.entity_id
_entity_poly.type
_entity_poly.pdbx_seq_one_letter_code
_entity_poly.pdbx_strand_id
1 'polypeptide(L)' 'MDMTTNDPIRDELIKQNQNFRDLVQQHQSYEERLMELAQLTYPNDEELLEETTLKKKKLSVKDEMYAIMHDYTGSH' A
#
# COMPACT_ATOMS: atom_id res chain seq x y z
N MET A 1 -12.70 -9.38 -5.35
CA MET A 1 -12.48 -8.17 -6.15
C MET A 1 -11.55 -7.21 -5.46
N ASP A 2 -10.58 -6.74 -6.19
CA ASP A 2 -9.63 -5.80 -5.64
C ASP A 2 -10.24 -4.39 -5.64
N MET A 3 -10.47 -3.84 -4.47
CA MET A 3 -11.08 -2.52 -4.34
C MET A 3 -10.18 -1.39 -4.79
N THR A 4 -8.92 -1.69 -5.07
CA THR A 4 -8.01 -0.66 -5.59
C THR A 4 -8.10 -0.52 -7.10
N THR A 5 -8.84 -1.40 -7.76
CA THR A 5 -8.97 -1.40 -9.21
C THR A 5 -10.25 -0.67 -9.58
N ASN A 6 -10.14 0.33 -10.46
CA ASN A 6 -11.28 1.09 -10.98
C ASN A 6 -12.10 1.80 -9.90
N ASP A 7 -11.44 2.21 -8.82
CA ASP A 7 -12.10 2.98 -7.77
C ASP A 7 -12.00 4.47 -8.16
N PRO A 8 -13.13 5.12 -8.49
CA PRO A 8 -13.09 6.53 -8.90
C PRO A 8 -12.62 7.47 -7.80
N ILE A 9 -12.88 7.11 -6.54
CA ILE A 9 -12.41 7.93 -5.42
C ILE A 9 -10.89 7.87 -5.33
N ARG A 10 -10.32 6.69 -5.49
CA ARG A 10 -8.89 6.51 -5.48
C ARG A 10 -8.23 7.30 -6.60
N ASP A 11 -8.78 7.21 -7.80
CA ASP A 11 -8.24 7.94 -8.96
C ASP A 11 -8.30 9.44 -8.75
N GLU A 12 -9.38 9.93 -8.19
CA GLU A 12 -9.54 11.36 -7.90
C GLU A 12 -8.51 11.83 -6.88
N LEU A 13 -8.30 11.04 -5.82
CA LEU A 13 -7.34 11.38 -4.79
C LEU A 13 -5.90 11.35 -5.30
N ILE A 14 -5.59 10.42 -6.21
CA ILE A 14 -4.27 10.39 -6.83
C ILE A 14 -4.00 11.68 -7.58
N LYS A 15 -5.02 12.25 -8.21
CA LYS A 15 -4.87 13.51 -8.95
C LYS A 15 -4.78 14.72 -8.04
N GLN A 16 -5.54 14.74 -6.96
CA GLN A 16 -5.73 15.93 -6.15
C GLN A 16 -4.89 15.99 -4.88
N ASN A 17 -4.48 14.84 -4.37
CA ASN A 17 -3.86 14.75 -3.05
C ASN A 17 -2.46 14.17 -3.16
N GLN A 18 -1.45 15.03 -2.96
CA GLN A 18 -0.05 14.63 -3.03
C GLN A 18 0.27 13.56 -1.99
N ASN A 19 -0.26 13.71 -0.78
CA ASN A 19 -0.01 12.76 0.29
C ASN A 19 -0.56 11.37 -0.06
N PHE A 20 -1.76 11.33 -0.63
CA PHE A 20 -2.36 10.07 -1.06
C PHE A 20 -1.52 9.42 -2.16
N ARG A 21 -1.05 10.22 -3.11
CA ARG A 21 -0.21 9.74 -4.20
C ARG A 21 1.08 9.11 -3.67
N ASP A 22 1.69 9.76 -2.68
CA ASP A 22 2.91 9.24 -2.05
C ASP A 22 2.63 7.90 -1.37
N LEU A 23 1.49 7.78 -0.70
CA LEU A 23 1.09 6.53 -0.05
C LEU A 23 0.90 5.41 -1.07
N VAL A 24 0.28 5.71 -2.21
CA VAL A 24 0.10 4.73 -3.28
C VAL A 24 1.45 4.23 -3.77
N GLN A 25 2.41 5.12 -3.97
CA GLN A 25 3.74 4.75 -4.43
C GLN A 25 4.46 3.89 -3.40
N GLN A 26 4.36 4.24 -2.13
CA GLN A 26 4.95 3.44 -1.05
C GLN A 26 4.34 2.04 -1.01
N HIS A 27 3.03 1.95 -1.13
CA HIS A 27 2.33 0.67 -1.12
C HIS A 27 2.82 -0.22 -2.27
N GLN A 28 2.94 0.34 -3.46
CA GLN A 28 3.43 -0.40 -4.62
C GLN A 28 4.86 -0.88 -4.43
N SER A 29 5.70 -0.02 -3.87
CA SER A 29 7.11 -0.35 -3.63
C SER A 29 7.23 -1.53 -2.66
N TYR A 30 6.45 -1.51 -1.59
CA TYR A 30 6.45 -2.61 -0.63
C TYR A 30 5.95 -3.90 -1.26
N GLU A 31 4.90 -3.82 -2.08
CA GLU A 31 4.38 -5.01 -2.76
C GLU A 31 5.40 -5.63 -3.69
N GLU A 32 6.10 -4.80 -4.47
CA GLU A 32 7.11 -5.31 -5.40
C GLU A 32 8.23 -6.02 -4.67
N ARG A 33 8.70 -5.43 -3.56
CA ARG A 33 9.75 -6.08 -2.78
C ARG A 33 9.26 -7.36 -2.14
N LEU A 34 8.03 -7.37 -1.64
CA LEU A 34 7.45 -8.58 -1.05
C LEU A 34 7.32 -9.69 -2.08
N MET A 35 6.99 -9.35 -3.32
CA MET A 35 6.93 -10.34 -4.39
C MET A 35 8.31 -10.95 -4.67
N GLU A 36 9.35 -10.12 -4.66
CA GLU A 36 10.72 -10.61 -4.82
C GLU A 36 11.10 -11.58 -3.70
N LEU A 37 10.78 -11.19 -2.47
CA LEU A 37 11.09 -12.02 -1.31
C LEU A 37 10.32 -13.34 -1.34
N ALA A 38 9.08 -13.31 -1.84
CA ALA A 38 8.24 -14.50 -1.92
C ALA A 38 8.78 -15.53 -2.91
N GLN A 39 9.62 -15.10 -3.85
CA GLN A 39 10.21 -15.99 -4.85
C GLN A 39 11.47 -16.68 -4.36
N LEU A 40 12.00 -16.27 -3.21
CA LEU A 40 13.20 -16.88 -2.66
C LEU A 40 12.89 -18.28 -2.12
N THR A 41 13.72 -19.24 -2.53
CA THR A 41 13.55 -20.63 -2.09
C THR A 41 13.98 -20.81 -0.63
N TYR A 42 15.07 -20.18 -0.26
CA TYR A 42 15.63 -20.29 1.09
C TYR A 42 16.00 -18.91 1.62
N PRO A 43 15.01 -18.13 2.04
CA PRO A 43 15.31 -16.80 2.57
C PRO A 43 16.12 -16.90 3.86
N ASN A 44 17.09 -16.01 4.02
CA ASN A 44 17.87 -15.93 5.25
C ASN A 44 17.09 -15.15 6.32
N ASP A 45 17.66 -15.06 7.50
CA ASP A 45 16.99 -14.40 8.63
C ASP A 45 16.70 -12.93 8.36
N GLU A 46 17.63 -12.24 7.71
CA GLU A 46 17.44 -10.83 7.36
C GLU A 46 16.28 -10.66 6.38
N GLU A 47 16.17 -11.56 5.43
CA GLU A 47 15.11 -11.52 4.43
C GLU A 47 13.75 -11.83 5.05
N LEU A 48 13.71 -12.76 5.99
CA LEU A 48 12.48 -13.06 6.73
C LEU A 48 12.05 -11.87 7.58
N LEU A 49 13.01 -11.19 8.20
CA LEU A 49 12.73 -10.00 8.98
C LEU A 49 12.25 -8.87 8.08
N GLU A 50 12.88 -8.69 6.94
CA GLU A 50 12.46 -7.69 5.96
C GLU A 50 11.02 -7.94 5.52
N GLU A 51 10.67 -9.19 5.24
CA GLU A 51 9.31 -9.54 4.84
C GLU A 51 8.30 -9.14 5.90
N THR A 52 8.57 -9.48 7.15
CA THR A 52 7.69 -9.12 8.26
C THR A 52 7.54 -7.60 8.39
N THR A 53 8.66 -6.89 8.31
CA THR A 53 8.67 -5.44 8.41
C THR A 53 7.88 -4.79 7.28
N LEU A 54 8.08 -5.28 6.05
CA LEU A 54 7.38 -4.74 4.88
C LEU A 54 5.88 -4.99 4.96
N LYS A 55 5.47 -6.15 5.46
CA LYS A 55 4.05 -6.44 5.62
C LYS A 55 3.39 -5.47 6.60
N LYS A 56 4.08 -5.16 7.70
CA LYS A 56 3.58 -4.19 8.67
C LYS A 56 3.49 -2.79 8.07
N LYS A 57 4.52 -2.38 7.34
CA LYS A 57 4.53 -1.06 6.69
C LYS A 57 3.45 -0.96 5.62
N LYS A 58 3.29 -2.02 4.84
CA LYS A 58 2.26 -2.07 3.81
C LYS A 58 0.86 -1.90 4.41
N LEU A 59 0.61 -2.61 5.51
CA LEU A 59 -0.68 -2.52 6.19
C LEU A 59 -0.90 -1.10 6.74
N SER A 60 0.13 -0.51 7.33
CA SER A 60 0.03 0.84 7.87
C SER A 60 -0.29 1.86 6.78
N VAL A 61 0.39 1.77 5.64
CA VAL A 61 0.15 2.65 4.49
C VAL A 61 -1.28 2.44 3.98
N LYS A 62 -1.71 1.20 3.88
CA LYS A 62 -3.04 0.87 3.41
C LYS A 62 -4.11 1.48 4.32
N ASP A 63 -3.90 1.40 5.63
CA ASP A 63 -4.82 1.98 6.60
C ASP A 63 -4.90 3.49 6.44
N GLU A 64 -3.77 4.15 6.21
CA GLU A 64 -3.76 5.60 5.97
C GLU A 64 -4.49 5.95 4.68
N MET A 65 -4.31 5.16 3.63
CA MET A 65 -5.02 5.37 2.38
C MET A 65 -6.53 5.25 2.57
N TYR A 66 -6.97 4.24 3.32
CA TYR A 66 -8.39 4.06 3.61
C TYR A 66 -8.95 5.20 4.45
N ALA A 67 -8.18 5.70 5.40
CA ALA A 67 -8.60 6.84 6.21
C ALA A 67 -8.83 8.07 5.34
N ILE A 68 -7.92 8.33 4.41
CA ILE A 68 -8.06 9.47 3.50
C ILE A 68 -9.29 9.29 2.59
N MET A 69 -9.46 8.08 2.06
CA MET A 69 -10.62 7.79 1.21
C MET A 69 -11.93 7.94 1.97
N HIS A 70 -11.95 7.47 3.20
CA HIS A 70 -13.14 7.57 4.05
C HIS A 70 -13.47 9.04 4.33
N ASP A 71 -12.47 9.85 4.67
CA ASP A 71 -12.67 11.27 4.90
C ASP A 71 -13.20 11.97 3.66
N TYR A 72 -12.68 11.59 2.51
CA TYR A 72 -13.10 12.20 1.24
C TYR A 72 -14.58 11.93 0.96
N THR A 73 -15.05 10.71 1.26
CA THR A 73 -16.43 10.32 0.96
C THR A 73 -17.38 10.55 2.11
N GLY A 74 -16.89 10.49 3.34
CA GLY A 74 -17.74 10.51 4.53
C GLY A 74 -17.85 11.86 5.21
N SER A 75 -17.21 12.86 4.68
CA SER A 75 -17.16 14.18 5.33
C SER A 75 -18.41 15.02 5.09
N HIS A 76 -19.48 14.41 4.64
CA HIS A 76 -20.74 15.14 4.36
C HIS A 76 -21.96 14.44 4.88
#